data_e139d4b4f1efe04bdaecfd23ce6c688b
#
_entry.id   e139d4b4f1efe04bdaecfd23ce6c688b
#
_cell.length_a   1.000
_cell.length_b   1.000
_cell.length_c   1.000
_cell.angle_alpha   90.00
_cell.angle_beta   90.00
_cell.angle_gamma   90.00
#
_symmetry.space_group_name_H-M   'P 1'
#
loop_
_entity.id
_entity.type
_entity.pdbx_description
1 polymer ?
#
loop_
_entity_poly.entity_id
_entity_poly.type
_entity_poly.pdbx_seq_one_letter_code
_entity_poly.pdbx_strand_id
1 'polypeptide(L)'
;AVSMAGSAVAAKKEMEKQGIGGTLVFYGCPAEEVLTGKGFMAREGAFSELDCALAWHPGRYTRASYSVCTGVHSVKYHFKGRTAHAACDPEKGRSALDAVELMNVGINYLREHVPMDVRMHYVTTNGGSAPNIVPDEATVWYYDRALNRETMKEVEKRMEKVARGAAMMTETELTIEE
;
A
#
# COMPACT_ATOMS: atom_id res chain seq x y z
N ALA A 1 -20.05 -10.56 -1.20
CA ALA A 1 -21.03 -10.68 -0.10
C ALA A 1 -22.02 -11.82 -0.37
N VAL A 2 -22.74 -11.84 -1.51
CA VAL A 2 -23.81 -12.84 -1.80
C VAL A 2 -23.29 -14.28 -1.76
N SER A 3 -22.13 -14.56 -2.35
CA SER A 3 -21.51 -15.90 -2.37
C SER A 3 -21.25 -16.43 -0.95
N MET A 4 -20.70 -15.60 -0.06
CA MET A 4 -20.41 -16.02 1.31
C MET A 4 -21.69 -16.21 2.15
N ALA A 5 -22.69 -15.35 1.98
CA ALA A 5 -23.97 -15.53 2.65
C ALA A 5 -24.66 -16.83 2.20
N GLY A 6 -24.68 -17.10 0.89
CA GLY A 6 -25.21 -18.33 0.33
C GLY A 6 -24.47 -19.58 0.83
N SER A 7 -23.13 -19.52 0.90
CA SER A 7 -22.30 -20.61 1.44
C SER A 7 -22.59 -20.87 2.92
N ALA A 8 -22.75 -19.82 3.74
CA ALA A 8 -23.06 -19.98 5.15
C ALA A 8 -24.45 -20.65 5.36
N VAL A 9 -25.46 -20.26 4.59
CA VAL A 9 -26.78 -20.90 4.62
C VAL A 9 -26.72 -22.36 4.19
N ALA A 10 -25.98 -22.68 3.12
CA ALA A 10 -25.81 -24.03 2.64
C ALA A 10 -25.05 -24.90 3.66
N ALA A 11 -23.97 -24.39 4.24
CA ALA A 11 -23.21 -25.08 5.28
C ALA A 11 -24.08 -25.37 6.51
N LYS A 12 -24.88 -24.39 6.98
CA LYS A 12 -25.80 -24.60 8.09
C LYS A 12 -26.75 -25.74 7.82
N LYS A 13 -27.42 -25.78 6.65
CA LYS A 13 -28.34 -26.85 6.27
C LYS A 13 -27.68 -28.23 6.23
N GLU A 14 -26.45 -28.29 5.74
CA GLU A 14 -25.73 -29.57 5.67
C GLU A 14 -25.28 -30.02 7.07
N MET A 15 -24.85 -29.12 7.94
CA MET A 15 -24.53 -29.44 9.34
C MET A 15 -25.76 -30.00 10.07
N GLU A 16 -26.93 -29.35 9.94
CA GLU A 16 -28.19 -29.80 10.53
C GLU A 16 -28.55 -31.21 10.04
N LYS A 17 -28.44 -31.48 8.74
CA LYS A 17 -28.72 -32.77 8.11
C LYS A 17 -27.79 -33.89 8.61
N GLN A 18 -26.52 -33.57 8.83
CA GLN A 18 -25.51 -34.52 9.28
C GLN A 18 -25.38 -34.60 10.81
N GLY A 19 -26.11 -33.81 11.57
CA GLY A 19 -26.03 -33.75 13.03
C GLY A 19 -24.71 -33.19 13.54
N ILE A 20 -24.04 -32.33 12.75
CA ILE A 20 -22.79 -31.67 13.12
C ILE A 20 -23.10 -30.42 13.95
N GLY A 21 -22.65 -30.42 15.22
CA GLY A 21 -22.76 -29.25 16.11
C GLY A 21 -21.76 -28.17 15.75
N GLY A 22 -22.09 -26.93 16.12
CA GLY A 22 -21.21 -25.77 15.91
C GLY A 22 -21.98 -24.49 15.65
N THR A 23 -21.26 -23.38 15.60
CA THR A 23 -21.80 -22.05 15.32
C THR A 23 -21.16 -21.49 14.07
N LEU A 24 -22.00 -21.07 13.12
CA LEU A 24 -21.55 -20.32 11.93
C LEU A 24 -21.82 -18.84 12.15
N VAL A 25 -20.77 -18.04 12.09
CA VAL A 25 -20.86 -16.58 12.19
C VAL A 25 -20.56 -15.98 10.82
N PHE A 26 -21.46 -15.15 10.32
CA PHE A 26 -21.24 -14.41 9.07
C PHE A 26 -20.87 -12.96 9.40
N TYR A 27 -19.68 -12.55 8.97
CA TYR A 27 -19.22 -11.18 9.16
C TYR A 27 -19.39 -10.35 7.89
N GLY A 28 -20.12 -9.24 7.99
CA GLY A 28 -20.11 -8.17 7.01
C GLY A 28 -18.94 -7.24 7.29
N CYS A 29 -17.92 -7.26 6.45
CA CYS A 29 -16.71 -6.47 6.65
C CYS A 29 -16.76 -5.19 5.79
N PRO A 30 -16.88 -3.99 6.39
CA PRO A 30 -16.89 -2.73 5.66
C PRO A 30 -15.48 -2.36 5.17
N ALA A 31 -15.40 -1.41 4.23
CA ALA A 31 -14.15 -0.82 3.74
C ALA A 31 -13.12 -1.86 3.27
N GLU A 32 -13.58 -2.93 2.61
CA GLU A 32 -12.73 -4.03 2.16
C GLU A 32 -11.77 -3.58 1.05
N GLU A 33 -12.26 -2.81 0.09
CA GLU A 33 -11.50 -2.32 -1.08
C GLU A 33 -10.40 -1.28 -0.71
N VAL A 34 -10.47 -0.72 0.48
CA VAL A 34 -9.41 0.14 1.04
C VAL A 34 -8.60 -0.57 2.14
N LEU A 35 -8.76 -1.89 2.26
CA LEU A 35 -7.99 -2.82 3.10
C LEU A 35 -8.01 -2.51 4.61
N THR A 36 -8.98 -1.75 5.13
CA THR A 36 -8.94 -1.27 6.51
C THR A 36 -9.94 -1.94 7.44
N GLY A 37 -11.16 -2.26 6.98
CA GLY A 37 -12.26 -2.69 7.84
C GLY A 37 -11.94 -3.92 8.68
N LYS A 38 -11.41 -5.00 8.08
CA LYS A 38 -11.07 -6.24 8.81
C LYS A 38 -9.94 -6.02 9.83
N GLY A 39 -9.00 -5.12 9.55
CA GLY A 39 -7.93 -4.76 10.47
C GLY A 39 -8.48 -4.14 11.77
N PHE A 40 -9.41 -3.21 11.64
CA PHE A 40 -10.11 -2.63 12.80
C PHE A 40 -10.93 -3.66 13.55
N MET A 41 -11.70 -4.49 12.85
CA MET A 41 -12.49 -5.57 13.47
C MET A 41 -11.60 -6.55 14.24
N ALA A 42 -10.45 -6.94 13.68
CA ALA A 42 -9.50 -7.81 14.34
C ALA A 42 -8.89 -7.16 15.60
N ARG A 43 -8.53 -5.87 15.52
CA ARG A 43 -8.00 -5.12 16.65
C ARG A 43 -9.01 -5.05 17.81
N GLU A 44 -10.29 -4.87 17.51
CA GLU A 44 -11.37 -4.83 18.50
C GLU A 44 -11.84 -6.23 18.94
N GLY A 45 -11.15 -7.30 18.54
CA GLY A 45 -11.40 -8.66 19.01
C GLY A 45 -12.56 -9.39 18.34
N ALA A 46 -13.11 -8.86 17.23
CA ALA A 46 -14.28 -9.47 16.57
C ALA A 46 -14.07 -10.93 16.13
N PHE A 47 -12.83 -11.37 15.96
CA PHE A 47 -12.47 -12.71 15.49
C PHE A 47 -11.80 -13.58 16.57
N SER A 48 -11.71 -13.11 17.82
CA SER A 48 -10.90 -13.75 18.86
C SER A 48 -11.42 -15.13 19.29
N GLU A 49 -12.71 -15.37 19.12
CA GLU A 49 -13.39 -16.61 19.57
C GLU A 49 -13.63 -17.61 18.41
N LEU A 50 -13.05 -17.36 17.24
CA LEU A 50 -13.20 -18.24 16.10
C LEU A 50 -12.19 -19.38 16.13
N ASP A 51 -12.66 -20.63 15.96
CA ASP A 51 -11.78 -21.78 15.71
C ASP A 51 -11.16 -21.72 14.32
N CYS A 52 -11.90 -21.21 13.31
CA CYS A 52 -11.41 -21.00 11.97
C CYS A 52 -12.17 -19.87 11.25
N ALA A 53 -11.55 -19.30 10.24
CA ALA A 53 -12.15 -18.29 9.38
C ALA A 53 -11.99 -18.69 7.91
N LEU A 54 -13.06 -18.54 7.15
CA LEU A 54 -13.09 -18.80 5.71
C LEU A 54 -13.48 -17.52 4.98
N ALA A 55 -12.78 -17.23 3.89
CA ALA A 55 -13.07 -16.10 3.01
C ALA A 55 -13.18 -16.60 1.56
N TRP A 56 -14.00 -15.92 0.77
CA TRP A 56 -14.11 -16.20 -0.66
C TRP A 56 -13.55 -15.03 -1.47
N HIS A 57 -12.78 -15.38 -2.47
CA HIS A 57 -12.29 -14.43 -3.47
C HIS A 57 -12.40 -15.07 -4.86
N PRO A 58 -12.86 -14.34 -5.89
CA PRO A 58 -12.93 -14.87 -7.25
C PRO A 58 -11.54 -15.26 -7.77
N GLY A 59 -11.47 -16.39 -8.45
CA GLY A 59 -10.23 -16.92 -9.02
C GLY A 59 -10.49 -17.74 -10.26
N ARG A 60 -9.41 -18.19 -10.91
CA ARG A 60 -9.49 -19.01 -12.14
C ARG A 60 -9.96 -20.44 -11.87
N TYR A 61 -9.83 -20.91 -10.65
CA TYR A 61 -10.12 -22.29 -10.29
C TYR A 61 -10.93 -22.33 -8.99
N THR A 62 -11.89 -23.27 -8.91
CA THR A 62 -12.59 -23.61 -7.68
C THR A 62 -11.68 -24.47 -6.82
N ARG A 63 -11.21 -23.93 -5.69
CA ARG A 63 -10.35 -24.65 -4.75
C ARG A 63 -10.47 -24.06 -3.34
N ALA A 64 -10.30 -24.90 -2.34
CA ALA A 64 -9.94 -24.44 -1.00
C ALA A 64 -8.41 -24.30 -0.95
N SER A 65 -7.91 -23.19 -0.50
CA SER A 65 -6.47 -22.95 -0.40
C SER A 65 -6.15 -22.11 0.83
N TYR A 66 -5.02 -22.39 1.41
CA TYR A 66 -4.35 -21.53 2.37
C TYR A 66 -3.24 -20.80 1.62
N SER A 67 -3.31 -19.49 1.55
CA SER A 67 -2.29 -18.69 0.88
C SER A 67 -1.81 -17.57 1.80
N VAL A 68 -0.51 -17.34 1.77
CA VAL A 68 0.09 -16.19 2.43
C VAL A 68 -0.04 -14.98 1.50
N CYS A 69 -0.55 -13.87 2.03
CA CYS A 69 -0.61 -12.59 1.34
C CYS A 69 0.41 -11.63 1.91
N THR A 70 0.99 -10.79 1.05
CA THR A 70 1.85 -9.70 1.50
C THR A 70 1.01 -8.60 2.15
N GLY A 71 1.53 -8.03 3.24
CA GLY A 71 1.02 -6.77 3.76
C GLY A 71 1.23 -5.63 2.76
N VAL A 72 0.52 -4.53 2.95
CA VAL A 72 0.64 -3.30 2.15
C VAL A 72 0.86 -2.13 3.09
N HIS A 73 1.85 -1.31 2.78
CA HIS A 73 2.01 0.01 3.36
C HIS A 73 1.82 1.06 2.25
N SER A 74 1.07 2.11 2.55
CA SER A 74 0.73 3.18 1.61
C SER A 74 1.33 4.49 2.10
N VAL A 75 2.17 5.11 1.30
CA VAL A 75 2.88 6.32 1.70
C VAL A 75 2.99 7.29 0.53
N LYS A 76 2.78 8.58 0.80
CA LYS A 76 3.02 9.65 -0.15
C LYS A 76 4.23 10.48 0.29
N TYR A 77 5.08 10.79 -0.67
CA TYR A 77 6.21 11.68 -0.51
C TYR A 77 5.90 12.96 -1.27
N HIS A 78 5.78 14.06 -0.53
CA HIS A 78 5.52 15.39 -1.04
C HIS A 78 6.81 16.18 -1.01
N PHE A 79 7.25 16.63 -2.17
CA PHE A 79 8.41 17.50 -2.29
C PHE A 79 7.95 18.92 -2.59
N LYS A 80 8.59 19.88 -1.92
CA LYS A 80 8.36 21.29 -2.12
C LYS A 80 9.66 22.01 -2.44
N GLY A 81 9.71 22.62 -3.58
CA GLY A 81 10.83 23.36 -4.09
C GLY A 81 10.52 24.85 -4.24
N ARG A 82 11.01 25.42 -5.34
CA ARG A 82 10.81 26.83 -5.68
C ARG A 82 10.66 26.98 -7.19
N THR A 83 9.57 27.62 -7.59
CA THR A 83 9.30 27.89 -9.00
C THR A 83 10.24 28.91 -9.60
N ALA A 84 10.52 28.79 -10.88
CA ALA A 84 11.22 29.78 -11.70
C ALA A 84 10.87 29.59 -13.17
N HIS A 85 11.17 30.55 -14.01
CA HIS A 85 11.05 30.39 -15.46
C HIS A 85 12.21 29.53 -15.96
N ALA A 86 11.92 28.32 -16.50
CA ALA A 86 12.92 27.32 -16.81
C ALA A 86 13.96 27.73 -17.86
N ALA A 87 13.66 28.72 -18.70
CA ALA A 87 14.59 29.22 -19.73
C ALA A 87 15.25 30.58 -19.39
N CYS A 88 14.63 31.39 -18.51
CA CYS A 88 15.12 32.75 -18.22
C CYS A 88 15.95 32.80 -16.93
N ASP A 89 15.46 32.17 -15.88
CA ASP A 89 16.05 32.23 -14.53
C ASP A 89 16.10 30.85 -13.87
N PRO A 90 16.54 29.77 -14.53
CA PRO A 90 16.49 28.41 -13.99
C PRO A 90 17.28 28.27 -12.68
N GLU A 91 18.35 29.00 -12.49
CA GLU A 91 19.19 28.97 -11.29
C GLU A 91 18.45 29.42 -10.01
N LYS A 92 17.34 30.14 -10.15
CA LYS A 92 16.48 30.57 -9.03
C LYS A 92 15.50 29.49 -8.61
N GLY A 93 15.26 28.48 -9.45
CA GLY A 93 14.35 27.38 -9.21
C GLY A 93 14.96 26.27 -8.35
N ARG A 94 14.09 25.46 -7.76
CA ARG A 94 14.39 24.16 -7.14
C ARG A 94 13.27 23.21 -7.51
N SER A 95 13.58 22.23 -8.34
CA SER A 95 12.56 21.36 -8.92
C SER A 95 12.14 20.27 -7.95
N ALA A 96 10.90 20.30 -7.51
CA ALA A 96 10.30 19.23 -6.74
C ALA A 96 10.11 17.95 -7.57
N LEU A 97 9.91 18.09 -8.89
CA LEU A 97 9.82 16.94 -9.78
C LEU A 97 11.14 16.19 -9.88
N ASP A 98 12.28 16.91 -9.95
CA ASP A 98 13.60 16.27 -9.99
C ASP A 98 13.85 15.44 -8.71
N ALA A 99 13.35 15.92 -7.55
CA ALA A 99 13.41 15.15 -6.31
C ALA A 99 12.61 13.85 -6.41
N VAL A 100 11.40 13.87 -6.98
CA VAL A 100 10.61 12.66 -7.25
C VAL A 100 11.34 11.72 -8.19
N GLU A 101 11.91 12.21 -9.27
CA GLU A 101 12.65 11.38 -10.24
C GLU A 101 13.88 10.75 -9.60
N LEU A 102 14.69 11.51 -8.86
CA LEU A 102 15.84 10.99 -8.13
C LEU A 102 15.44 9.95 -7.07
N MET A 103 14.35 10.20 -6.33
CA MET A 103 13.80 9.20 -5.41
C MET A 103 13.42 7.92 -6.16
N ASN A 104 12.73 8.01 -7.28
CA ASN A 104 12.31 6.84 -8.07
C ASN A 104 13.50 6.04 -8.58
N VAL A 105 14.56 6.71 -9.05
CA VAL A 105 15.83 6.07 -9.42
C VAL A 105 16.48 5.39 -8.22
N GLY A 106 16.56 6.07 -7.09
CA GLY A 106 17.12 5.51 -5.85
C GLY A 106 16.35 4.27 -5.35
N ILE A 107 15.02 4.28 -5.43
CA ILE A 107 14.19 3.12 -5.10
C ILE A 107 14.42 1.98 -6.10
N ASN A 108 14.64 2.26 -7.38
CA ASN A 108 14.96 1.22 -8.36
C ASN A 108 16.28 0.50 -8.02
N TYR A 109 17.30 1.22 -7.55
CA TYR A 109 18.53 0.58 -7.05
C TYR A 109 18.29 -0.15 -5.72
N LEU A 110 17.45 0.38 -4.83
CA LEU A 110 17.11 -0.28 -3.57
C LEU A 110 16.45 -1.66 -3.79
N ARG A 111 15.69 -1.83 -4.89
CA ARG A 111 15.04 -3.11 -5.22
C ARG A 111 16.01 -4.29 -5.37
N GLU A 112 17.26 -4.03 -5.72
CA GLU A 112 18.28 -5.08 -5.82
C GLU A 112 18.75 -5.58 -4.44
N HIS A 113 18.44 -4.86 -3.37
CA HIS A 113 18.98 -5.06 -2.04
C HIS A 113 17.89 -5.27 -0.97
N VAL A 114 16.76 -5.84 -1.36
CA VAL A 114 15.64 -6.22 -0.50
C VAL A 114 15.28 -7.69 -0.71
N PRO A 115 14.61 -8.36 0.25
CA PRO A 115 14.11 -9.72 0.06
C PRO A 115 13.23 -9.87 -1.19
N MET A 116 13.24 -11.06 -1.79
CA MET A 116 12.56 -11.34 -3.06
C MET A 116 11.03 -11.18 -3.00
N ASP A 117 10.43 -11.25 -1.84
CA ASP A 117 8.99 -11.05 -1.61
C ASP A 117 8.60 -9.58 -1.49
N VAL A 118 9.57 -8.68 -1.32
CA VAL A 118 9.30 -7.24 -1.26
C VAL A 118 8.91 -6.70 -2.64
N ARG A 119 7.89 -5.85 -2.66
CA ARG A 119 7.49 -5.10 -3.86
C ARG A 119 7.32 -3.64 -3.51
N MET A 120 7.74 -2.77 -4.41
CA MET A 120 7.58 -1.31 -4.31
C MET A 120 7.01 -0.80 -5.63
N HIS A 121 5.81 -0.25 -5.57
CA HIS A 121 5.10 0.30 -6.74
C HIS A 121 4.82 1.77 -6.50
N TYR A 122 4.80 2.57 -7.54
CA TYR A 122 4.49 3.98 -7.38
C TYR A 122 3.75 4.58 -8.57
N VAL A 123 3.15 5.71 -8.30
CA VAL A 123 2.62 6.63 -9.31
C VAL A 123 2.94 8.05 -8.90
N THR A 124 3.41 8.87 -9.84
CA THR A 124 3.53 10.31 -9.63
C THR A 124 2.14 10.93 -9.78
N THR A 125 1.62 11.49 -8.70
CA THR A 125 0.26 12.06 -8.64
C THR A 125 0.25 13.55 -8.94
N ASN A 126 1.37 14.24 -8.74
CA ASN A 126 1.62 15.62 -9.12
C ASN A 126 3.07 15.76 -9.61
N GLY A 127 3.29 16.35 -10.75
CA GLY A 127 4.62 16.57 -11.35
C GLY A 127 4.81 17.97 -11.94
N GLY A 128 4.00 18.93 -11.54
CA GLY A 128 4.06 20.29 -12.06
C GLY A 128 2.98 20.62 -13.10
N SER A 129 2.99 21.83 -13.64
CA SER A 129 1.91 22.38 -14.47
C SER A 129 2.29 22.58 -15.95
N ALA A 130 3.53 23.01 -16.22
CA ALA A 130 3.97 23.30 -17.58
C ALA A 130 5.50 23.13 -17.72
N PRO A 131 6.02 22.74 -18.92
CA PRO A 131 7.45 22.47 -19.10
C PRO A 131 8.37 23.69 -18.96
N ASN A 132 7.83 24.89 -19.11
CA ASN A 132 8.59 26.14 -18.97
C ASN A 132 8.59 26.73 -17.57
N ILE A 133 8.00 26.01 -16.61
CA ILE A 133 7.93 26.39 -15.18
C ILE A 133 8.62 25.31 -14.37
N VAL A 134 9.64 25.68 -13.60
CA VAL A 134 10.27 24.76 -12.65
C VAL A 134 9.22 24.34 -11.61
N PRO A 135 8.91 23.03 -11.48
CA PRO A 135 7.87 22.58 -10.54
C PRO A 135 8.27 22.81 -9.09
N ASP A 136 7.49 23.60 -8.37
CA ASP A 136 7.69 23.86 -6.93
C ASP A 136 7.00 22.85 -6.03
N GLU A 137 6.07 22.05 -6.57
CA GLU A 137 5.43 20.96 -5.85
C GLU A 137 5.37 19.71 -6.73
N ALA A 138 5.75 18.57 -6.13
CA ALA A 138 5.57 17.26 -6.74
C ALA A 138 5.27 16.21 -5.67
N THR A 139 4.50 15.21 -6.07
CA THR A 139 4.09 14.13 -5.17
C THR A 139 4.19 12.79 -5.87
N VAL A 140 4.80 11.84 -5.19
CA VAL A 140 4.81 10.43 -5.58
C VAL A 140 4.17 9.59 -4.50
N TRP A 141 3.27 8.70 -4.91
CA TRP A 141 2.56 7.78 -4.04
C TRP A 141 3.09 6.37 -4.23
N TYR A 142 3.56 5.77 -3.16
CA TYR A 142 4.11 4.41 -3.12
C TYR A 142 3.19 3.45 -2.39
N TYR A 143 3.13 2.22 -2.90
CA TYR A 143 2.77 1.03 -2.16
C TYR A 143 4.00 0.14 -2.05
N ASP A 144 4.39 -0.17 -0.83
CA ASP A 144 5.37 -1.21 -0.56
C ASP A 144 4.71 -2.42 0.10
N ARG A 145 5.24 -3.59 -0.20
CA ARG A 145 4.69 -4.87 0.22
C ARG A 145 5.78 -5.79 0.75
N ALA A 146 5.47 -6.51 1.84
CA ALA A 146 6.32 -7.56 2.39
C ALA A 146 5.49 -8.65 3.06
N LEU A 147 6.06 -9.83 3.28
CA LEU A 147 5.39 -10.94 3.97
C LEU A 147 5.26 -10.72 5.48
N ASN A 148 6.17 -9.96 6.08
CA ASN A 148 6.15 -9.71 7.51
C ASN A 148 6.40 -8.24 7.85
N ARG A 149 6.00 -7.86 9.06
CA ARG A 149 6.03 -6.46 9.53
C ARG A 149 7.45 -5.94 9.77
N GLU A 150 8.35 -6.79 10.18
CA GLU A 150 9.75 -6.42 10.47
C GLU A 150 10.44 -6.00 9.17
N THR A 151 10.34 -6.83 8.13
CA THR A 151 10.85 -6.51 6.79
C THR A 151 10.21 -5.25 6.23
N MET A 152 8.88 -5.09 6.38
CA MET A 152 8.17 -3.88 5.94
C MET A 152 8.78 -2.63 6.57
N LYS A 153 8.91 -2.58 7.89
CA LYS A 153 9.49 -1.43 8.61
C LYS A 153 10.95 -1.15 8.24
N GLU A 154 11.73 -2.18 7.92
CA GLU A 154 13.09 -1.99 7.44
C GLU A 154 13.11 -1.34 6.06
N VAL A 155 12.26 -1.80 5.15
CA VAL A 155 12.11 -1.24 3.80
C VAL A 155 11.64 0.21 3.86
N GLU A 156 10.61 0.51 4.66
CA GLU A 156 10.10 1.87 4.90
C GLU A 156 11.21 2.84 5.30
N LYS A 157 12.02 2.48 6.31
CA LYS A 157 13.17 3.29 6.75
C LYS A 157 14.21 3.51 5.66
N ARG A 158 14.40 2.55 4.78
CA ARG A 158 15.35 2.66 3.67
C ARG A 158 14.79 3.55 2.57
N MET A 159 13.49 3.44 2.25
CA MET A 159 12.79 4.31 1.31
C MET A 159 12.80 5.77 1.80
N GLU A 160 12.54 5.99 3.08
CA GLU A 160 12.65 7.33 3.68
C GLU A 160 14.05 7.93 3.51
N LYS A 161 15.13 7.15 3.70
CA LYS A 161 16.50 7.62 3.48
C LYS A 161 16.74 8.02 2.04
N VAL A 162 16.20 7.26 1.08
CA VAL A 162 16.28 7.60 -0.35
C VAL A 162 15.56 8.92 -0.63
N ALA A 163 14.33 9.08 -0.10
CA ALA A 163 13.54 10.31 -0.25
C ALA A 163 14.27 11.54 0.34
N ARG A 164 14.83 11.41 1.54
CA ARG A 164 15.63 12.47 2.18
C ARG A 164 16.89 12.79 1.40
N GLY A 165 17.56 11.78 0.82
CA GLY A 165 18.70 11.98 -0.07
C GLY A 165 18.30 12.75 -1.33
N ALA A 166 17.20 12.41 -1.96
CA ALA A 166 16.68 13.11 -3.13
C ALA A 166 16.34 14.58 -2.81
N ALA A 167 15.68 14.83 -1.69
CA ALA A 167 15.36 16.19 -1.22
C ALA A 167 16.64 17.02 -1.00
N MET A 168 17.65 16.42 -0.37
CA MET A 168 18.94 17.09 -0.12
C MET A 168 19.68 17.43 -1.43
N MET A 169 19.67 16.51 -2.39
CA MET A 169 20.33 16.71 -3.70
C MET A 169 19.68 17.83 -4.51
N THR A 170 18.37 18.04 -4.37
CA THR A 170 17.59 19.04 -5.12
C THR A 170 17.31 20.32 -4.32
N GLU A 171 17.78 20.40 -3.09
CA GLU A 171 17.52 21.51 -2.17
C GLU A 171 16.00 21.77 -1.98
N THR A 172 15.22 20.68 -1.88
CA THR A 172 13.76 20.72 -1.67
C THR A 172 13.40 20.28 -0.25
N GLU A 173 12.21 20.65 0.20
CA GLU A 173 11.63 20.18 1.46
C GLU A 173 10.84 18.89 1.22
N LEU A 174 10.90 17.94 2.15
CA LEU A 174 10.17 16.67 2.10
C LEU A 174 9.16 16.57 3.24
N THR A 175 7.92 16.26 2.88
CA THR A 175 6.87 15.81 3.82
C THR A 175 6.44 14.39 3.45
N ILE A 176 6.25 13.52 4.46
CA ILE A 176 5.82 12.13 4.29
C ILE A 176 4.43 12.00 4.92
N GLU A 177 3.48 11.45 4.15
CA GLU A 177 2.09 11.17 4.57
C GLU A 177 1.87 9.64 4.51
N GLU A 178 1.53 9.03 5.65
CA GLU A 178 1.17 7.61 5.80
C GLU A 178 -0.35 7.42 5.92
#